data_11b4c7c4d0c3530031ddcdfa7eb96c1b
#
_entry.id   11b4c7c4d0c3530031ddcdfa7eb96c1b
#
_cell.length_a   1.000
_cell.length_b   1.000
_cell.length_c   1.000
_cell.angle_alpha   90.00
_cell.angle_beta   90.00
_cell.angle_gamma   90.00
#
_symmetry.space_group_name_H-M   'P 1'
#
loop_
_entity.id
_entity.type
_entity.pdbx_description
1 polymer ?
#
loop_
_entity_poly.entity_id
_entity_poly.type
_entity_poly.pdbx_seq_one_letter_code
_entity_poly.pdbx_strand_id
1 'polypeptide(L)'
;MTENHERAIRLAEGEYVCLIGDDDTVSSYIVEVSQFAKANNIEMLTPIAKAAYYWPDFRTKNYGAAHAGKIYISEFNCSILEFDLNERLSLALSNACQGTDGMPKLYHGLVRRRLLNKIICNDGLLLHGASPDMSASVGLSLLGGKYHLLDFPFTMPGGGGNSNSGRSATGKHKGNLKDDPHLTPFKNLNWPESIPNFFSVETVWGHAAWETLVWHSSLTGFNFARLYALCLFHHPDYFQETIKAWRSAKKNTVESVAALDVIKELTFVISRFMMAKFKRILHPGPSNGAYVIGTANDVFLARKKLDDYLQKRLTKQPISSWVLPE
;
A
#
# COMPACT_ATOMS: atom_id res chain seq x y z
N MET A 1 15.07 3.66 2.23
CA MET A 1 14.00 3.38 1.23
C MET A 1 13.35 4.68 0.76
N THR A 2 12.73 5.46 1.62
CA THR A 2 12.01 6.70 1.26
C THR A 2 12.86 7.69 0.44
N GLU A 3 14.11 7.96 0.84
CA GLU A 3 15.02 8.82 0.08
C GLU A 3 15.31 8.31 -1.34
N ASN A 4 15.43 6.99 -1.53
CA ASN A 4 15.63 6.40 -2.85
C ASN A 4 14.40 6.59 -3.76
N HIS A 5 13.20 6.44 -3.19
CA HIS A 5 11.95 6.70 -3.91
C HIS A 5 11.78 8.19 -4.24
N GLU A 6 12.11 9.07 -3.31
CA GLU A 6 12.14 10.52 -3.52
C GLU A 6 13.04 10.90 -4.71
N ARG A 7 14.25 10.33 -4.78
CA ARG A 7 15.19 10.54 -5.89
C ARG A 7 14.63 10.01 -7.21
N ALA A 8 14.05 8.81 -7.21
CA ALA A 8 13.45 8.21 -8.41
C ALA A 8 12.29 9.05 -8.95
N ILE A 9 11.41 9.55 -8.07
CA ILE A 9 10.30 10.43 -8.45
C ILE A 9 10.79 11.72 -9.09
N ARG A 10 11.86 12.32 -8.55
CA ARG A 10 12.45 13.57 -9.09
C ARG A 10 13.07 13.41 -10.48
N LEU A 11 13.49 12.20 -10.84
CA LEU A 11 14.01 11.88 -12.17
C LEU A 11 12.89 11.65 -13.20
N ALA A 12 11.64 11.53 -12.76
CA ALA A 12 10.52 11.30 -13.67
C ALA A 12 10.15 12.57 -14.45
N GLU A 13 10.20 12.50 -15.80
CA GLU A 13 9.89 13.62 -16.71
C GLU A 13 8.51 13.49 -17.35
N GLY A 14 7.90 12.30 -17.32
CA GLY A 14 6.60 12.01 -17.93
C GLY A 14 5.46 12.84 -17.34
N GLU A 15 4.38 12.98 -18.09
CA GLU A 15 3.16 13.65 -17.62
C GLU A 15 2.48 12.86 -16.50
N TYR A 16 2.53 11.53 -16.57
CA TYR A 16 2.12 10.62 -15.50
C TYR A 16 3.33 9.89 -14.94
N VAL A 17 3.28 9.65 -13.64
CA VAL A 17 4.32 8.92 -12.89
C VAL A 17 3.69 7.69 -12.27
N CYS A 18 4.36 6.55 -12.40
CA CYS A 18 4.09 5.30 -11.71
C CYS A 18 5.37 4.85 -11.02
N LEU A 19 5.33 4.61 -9.74
CA LEU A 19 6.45 4.08 -8.98
C LEU A 19 6.27 2.57 -8.81
N ILE A 20 7.35 1.81 -9.03
CA ILE A 20 7.39 0.36 -8.80
C ILE A 20 8.70 -0.03 -8.12
N GLY A 21 8.74 -1.20 -7.47
CA GLY A 21 9.95 -1.79 -6.92
C GLY A 21 10.79 -2.49 -7.99
N ASP A 22 11.96 -2.97 -7.58
CA ASP A 22 12.92 -3.70 -8.42
C ASP A 22 12.48 -5.15 -8.71
N ASP A 23 11.58 -5.69 -7.91
CA ASP A 23 10.96 -7.01 -8.11
C ASP A 23 9.61 -6.96 -8.86
N ASP A 24 9.11 -5.75 -9.15
CA ASP A 24 7.81 -5.50 -9.79
C ASP A 24 7.92 -5.35 -11.32
N THR A 25 6.77 -5.28 -12.00
CA THR A 25 6.72 -4.92 -13.41
C THR A 25 5.40 -4.20 -13.77
N VAL A 26 5.38 -3.63 -14.98
CA VAL A 26 4.20 -3.02 -15.58
C VAL A 26 3.85 -3.72 -16.88
N SER A 27 2.56 -3.81 -17.20
CA SER A 27 2.09 -4.26 -18.51
C SER A 27 2.47 -3.23 -19.58
N SER A 28 2.69 -3.68 -20.82
CA SER A 28 2.89 -2.79 -21.97
C SER A 28 1.68 -1.86 -22.20
N TYR A 29 0.50 -2.26 -21.79
CA TYR A 29 -0.73 -1.47 -21.87
C TYR A 29 -0.77 -0.24 -20.95
N ILE A 30 0.21 -0.05 -20.06
CA ILE A 30 0.29 1.15 -19.21
C ILE A 30 0.35 2.45 -20.03
N VAL A 31 0.94 2.38 -21.23
CA VAL A 31 1.00 3.53 -22.13
C VAL A 31 -0.39 3.91 -22.64
N GLU A 32 -1.16 2.93 -23.12
CA GLU A 32 -2.54 3.16 -23.59
C GLU A 32 -3.46 3.59 -22.44
N VAL A 33 -3.29 3.01 -21.25
CA VAL A 33 -4.00 3.43 -20.04
C VAL A 33 -3.67 4.87 -19.65
N SER A 34 -2.41 5.29 -19.77
CA SER A 34 -2.01 6.68 -19.49
C SER A 34 -2.56 7.65 -20.53
N GLN A 35 -2.63 7.25 -21.82
CA GLN A 35 -3.26 8.03 -22.88
C GLN A 35 -4.77 8.18 -22.65
N PHE A 36 -5.45 7.10 -22.23
CA PHE A 36 -6.85 7.15 -21.83
C PHE A 36 -7.06 8.10 -20.65
N ALA A 37 -6.23 8.00 -19.61
CA ALA A 37 -6.29 8.90 -18.46
C ALA A 37 -6.11 10.37 -18.88
N LYS A 38 -5.18 10.65 -19.79
CA LYS A 38 -4.95 11.98 -20.33
C LYS A 38 -6.15 12.51 -21.12
N ALA A 39 -6.71 11.71 -22.03
CA ALA A 39 -7.85 12.09 -22.86
C ALA A 39 -9.11 12.40 -22.03
N ASN A 40 -9.26 11.76 -20.87
CA ASN A 40 -10.39 11.92 -19.95
C ASN A 40 -10.08 12.83 -18.75
N ASN A 41 -8.96 13.57 -18.75
CA ASN A 41 -8.54 14.44 -17.66
C ASN A 41 -8.45 13.77 -16.28
N ILE A 42 -8.20 12.47 -16.23
CA ILE A 42 -7.98 11.74 -14.98
C ILE A 42 -6.61 12.13 -14.42
N GLU A 43 -6.58 12.57 -13.19
CA GLU A 43 -5.33 13.00 -12.53
C GLU A 43 -4.64 11.88 -11.74
N MET A 44 -5.43 10.97 -11.18
CA MET A 44 -4.96 9.83 -10.41
C MET A 44 -5.78 8.60 -10.78
N LEU A 45 -5.09 7.53 -11.15
CA LEU A 45 -5.70 6.26 -11.54
C LEU A 45 -5.00 5.11 -10.85
N THR A 46 -5.73 4.38 -10.02
CA THR A 46 -5.20 3.26 -9.23
C THR A 46 -5.84 1.95 -9.71
N PRO A 47 -5.09 0.87 -9.97
CA PRO A 47 -5.67 -0.42 -10.34
C PRO A 47 -6.35 -1.08 -9.14
N ILE A 48 -7.58 -1.56 -9.32
CA ILE A 48 -8.29 -2.40 -8.33
C ILE A 48 -7.96 -3.86 -8.58
N ALA A 49 -8.04 -4.29 -9.84
CA ALA A 49 -7.69 -5.64 -10.22
C ALA A 49 -6.22 -5.92 -9.92
N LYS A 50 -5.99 -7.08 -9.32
CA LYS A 50 -4.65 -7.47 -8.88
C LYS A 50 -4.09 -8.51 -9.81
N ALA A 51 -2.91 -8.21 -10.38
CA ALA A 51 -1.98 -9.20 -10.87
C ALA A 51 -0.83 -9.31 -9.87
N ALA A 52 -0.20 -10.47 -9.75
CA ALA A 52 0.96 -10.66 -8.90
C ALA A 52 1.87 -11.73 -9.48
N TYR A 53 3.17 -11.52 -9.41
CA TYR A 53 4.17 -12.49 -9.77
C TYR A 53 5.02 -12.86 -8.56
N TYR A 54 5.13 -14.14 -8.26
CA TYR A 54 6.01 -14.61 -7.20
C TYR A 54 7.26 -15.22 -7.82
N TRP A 55 8.42 -14.66 -7.48
CA TRP A 55 9.71 -15.11 -7.97
C TRP A 55 9.99 -16.58 -7.59
N PRO A 56 10.87 -17.30 -8.29
CA PRO A 56 11.15 -18.72 -8.01
C PRO A 56 11.66 -19.00 -6.59
N ASP A 57 12.26 -18.02 -5.93
CA ASP A 57 12.76 -18.09 -4.56
C ASP A 57 11.73 -17.73 -3.50
N PHE A 58 10.51 -17.28 -3.88
CA PHE A 58 9.47 -16.89 -2.94
C PHE A 58 8.99 -18.08 -2.09
N ARG A 59 8.85 -17.86 -0.80
CA ARG A 59 8.38 -18.84 0.18
C ARG A 59 7.39 -18.21 1.14
N THR A 60 6.45 -19.03 1.63
CA THR A 60 5.50 -18.63 2.67
C THR A 60 5.57 -19.57 3.86
N LYS A 61 5.21 -19.07 5.05
CA LYS A 61 5.20 -19.87 6.27
C LYS A 61 4.22 -21.06 6.17
N ASN A 62 3.08 -20.87 5.52
CA ASN A 62 1.99 -21.86 5.51
C ASN A 62 2.01 -22.79 4.28
N TYR A 63 2.51 -22.31 3.14
CA TYR A 63 2.43 -23.04 1.85
C TYR A 63 3.80 -23.29 1.21
N GLY A 64 4.91 -23.02 1.92
CA GLY A 64 6.26 -23.22 1.41
C GLY A 64 6.46 -22.58 0.03
N ALA A 65 6.84 -23.38 -0.96
CA ALA A 65 7.11 -22.96 -2.33
C ALA A 65 5.86 -22.96 -3.25
N ALA A 66 4.66 -23.14 -2.72
CA ALA A 66 3.45 -23.31 -3.55
C ALA A 66 3.17 -22.17 -4.52
N HIS A 67 3.67 -20.95 -4.22
CA HIS A 67 3.53 -19.77 -5.07
C HIS A 67 4.73 -19.51 -5.98
N ALA A 68 5.85 -20.17 -5.76
CA ALA A 68 7.11 -19.92 -6.48
C ALA A 68 6.96 -20.00 -8.00
N GLY A 69 7.42 -18.98 -8.70
CA GLY A 69 7.37 -18.88 -10.16
C GLY A 69 5.97 -18.63 -10.75
N LYS A 70 4.92 -18.49 -9.95
CA LYS A 70 3.53 -18.37 -10.43
C LYS A 70 3.11 -16.93 -10.64
N ILE A 71 2.28 -16.74 -11.68
CA ILE A 71 1.61 -15.49 -12.00
C ILE A 71 0.13 -15.65 -11.68
N TYR A 72 -0.38 -14.77 -10.81
CA TYR A 72 -1.77 -14.73 -10.40
C TYR A 72 -2.48 -13.52 -10.99
N ILE A 73 -3.77 -13.66 -11.28
CA ILE A 73 -4.63 -12.57 -11.70
C ILE A 73 -6.01 -12.72 -11.05
N SER A 74 -6.57 -11.60 -10.60
CA SER A 74 -7.97 -11.53 -10.18
C SER A 74 -8.89 -11.37 -11.39
N GLU A 75 -10.16 -11.73 -11.27
CA GLU A 75 -11.16 -11.31 -12.25
C GLU A 75 -11.23 -9.78 -12.34
N PHE A 76 -11.49 -9.27 -13.53
CA PHE A 76 -11.65 -7.85 -13.79
C PHE A 76 -12.61 -7.61 -14.98
N ASN A 77 -13.22 -6.43 -15.02
CA ASN A 77 -14.22 -6.06 -16.01
C ASN A 77 -13.95 -4.74 -16.72
N CYS A 78 -12.78 -4.13 -16.49
CA CYS A 78 -12.36 -2.84 -17.05
C CYS A 78 -13.26 -1.65 -16.64
N SER A 79 -14.05 -1.76 -15.59
CA SER A 79 -14.85 -0.64 -15.08
C SER A 79 -13.97 0.41 -14.41
N ILE A 80 -14.45 1.65 -14.43
CA ILE A 80 -13.83 2.78 -13.75
C ILE A 80 -14.78 3.26 -12.66
N LEU A 81 -14.25 3.47 -11.47
CA LEU A 81 -15.00 3.99 -10.33
C LEU A 81 -14.38 5.31 -9.90
N GLU A 82 -15.22 6.28 -9.55
CA GLU A 82 -14.79 7.56 -9.01
C GLU A 82 -15.01 7.60 -7.49
N PHE A 83 -14.06 8.16 -6.75
CA PHE A 83 -14.14 8.29 -5.31
C PHE A 83 -13.69 9.67 -4.84
N ASP A 84 -14.27 10.12 -3.73
CA ASP A 84 -13.83 11.32 -3.02
C ASP A 84 -12.61 11.04 -2.15
N LEU A 85 -11.57 11.88 -2.29
CA LEU A 85 -10.31 11.71 -1.56
C LEU A 85 -10.46 11.93 -0.06
N ASN A 86 -11.31 12.87 0.39
CA ASN A 86 -11.49 13.15 1.81
C ASN A 86 -12.19 11.99 2.50
N GLU A 87 -13.20 11.41 1.85
CA GLU A 87 -13.87 10.21 2.37
C GLU A 87 -12.87 9.06 2.54
N ARG A 88 -12.05 8.80 1.51
CA ARG A 88 -11.07 7.70 1.54
C ARG A 88 -9.98 7.93 2.55
N LEU A 89 -9.50 9.15 2.68
CA LEU A 89 -8.54 9.52 3.72
C LEU A 89 -9.14 9.31 5.12
N SER A 90 -10.36 9.77 5.36
CA SER A 90 -11.06 9.57 6.64
C SER A 90 -11.18 8.10 7.00
N LEU A 91 -11.55 7.24 6.05
CA LEU A 91 -11.60 5.80 6.24
C LEU A 91 -10.23 5.19 6.54
N ALA A 92 -9.18 5.61 5.83
CA ALA A 92 -7.82 5.16 6.08
C ALA A 92 -7.32 5.58 7.48
N LEU A 93 -7.53 6.83 7.86
CA LEU A 93 -7.15 7.37 9.17
C LEU A 93 -7.89 6.65 10.31
N SER A 94 -9.18 6.36 10.15
CA SER A 94 -9.96 5.60 11.12
C SER A 94 -9.44 4.17 11.32
N ASN A 95 -8.76 3.62 10.32
CA ASN A 95 -8.08 2.32 10.38
C ASN A 95 -6.57 2.45 10.68
N ALA A 96 -6.11 3.56 11.22
CA ALA A 96 -4.70 3.86 11.48
C ALA A 96 -3.81 3.66 10.24
N CYS A 97 -4.33 3.93 9.05
CA CYS A 97 -3.65 3.76 7.77
C CYS A 97 -3.04 2.36 7.57
N GLN A 98 -3.78 1.31 7.95
CA GLN A 98 -3.32 -0.07 7.78
C GLN A 98 -3.67 -0.61 6.40
N GLY A 99 -2.98 -0.10 5.40
CA GLY A 99 -3.12 -0.41 3.98
C GLY A 99 -3.48 0.80 3.14
N THR A 100 -3.11 0.74 1.87
CA THR A 100 -3.40 1.78 0.86
C THR A 100 -4.59 1.42 -0.03
N ASP A 101 -5.32 0.34 0.28
CA ASP A 101 -6.48 -0.08 -0.51
C ASP A 101 -7.61 0.97 -0.42
N GLY A 102 -8.09 1.39 -1.58
CA GLY A 102 -9.09 2.44 -1.69
C GLY A 102 -8.53 3.87 -1.61
N MET A 103 -7.21 4.05 -1.48
CA MET A 103 -6.52 5.35 -1.55
C MET A 103 -5.85 5.54 -2.92
N PRO A 104 -5.53 6.78 -3.32
CA PRO A 104 -4.71 7.02 -4.51
C PRO A 104 -3.31 6.43 -4.28
N LYS A 105 -2.75 5.81 -5.30
CA LYS A 105 -1.44 5.17 -5.22
C LYS A 105 -0.49 5.79 -6.23
N LEU A 106 0.68 6.19 -5.77
CA LEU A 106 1.83 6.43 -6.64
C LEU A 106 2.57 5.11 -6.90
N TYR A 107 2.67 4.27 -5.87
CA TYR A 107 3.21 2.92 -5.99
C TYR A 107 2.17 1.99 -6.62
N HIS A 108 2.44 1.51 -7.83
CA HIS A 108 1.53 0.76 -8.69
C HIS A 108 0.31 1.53 -9.24
N GLY A 109 0.28 2.86 -9.11
CA GLY A 109 -0.77 3.70 -9.70
C GLY A 109 -0.20 4.70 -10.68
N LEU A 110 -1.05 5.38 -11.43
CA LEU A 110 -0.70 6.50 -12.30
C LEU A 110 -1.13 7.81 -11.64
N VAL A 111 -0.18 8.71 -11.43
CA VAL A 111 -0.42 10.03 -10.84
C VAL A 111 0.11 11.10 -11.79
N ARG A 112 -0.69 12.11 -12.09
CA ARG A 112 -0.26 13.26 -12.89
C ARG A 112 0.86 14.01 -12.18
N ARG A 113 2.03 14.12 -12.81
CA ARG A 113 3.25 14.69 -12.19
C ARG A 113 3.03 16.04 -11.52
N ARG A 114 2.16 16.90 -12.06
CA ARG A 114 1.83 18.20 -11.44
C ARG A 114 1.26 18.09 -10.02
N LEU A 115 0.60 16.97 -9.68
CA LEU A 115 0.07 16.77 -8.31
C LEU A 115 1.19 16.45 -7.31
N LEU A 116 2.24 15.77 -7.77
CA LEU A 116 3.41 15.49 -6.94
C LEU A 116 4.08 16.79 -6.46
N ASN A 117 4.14 17.82 -7.32
CA ASN A 117 4.65 19.11 -6.93
C ASN A 117 3.79 19.81 -5.88
N LYS A 118 2.48 19.52 -5.81
CA LYS A 118 1.56 20.11 -4.82
C LYS A 118 1.67 19.51 -3.42
N ILE A 119 2.22 18.31 -3.31
CA ILE A 119 2.41 17.62 -2.01
C ILE A 119 3.85 17.76 -1.47
N ILE A 120 4.70 18.53 -2.13
CA ILE A 120 6.03 18.88 -1.59
C ILE A 120 5.84 19.83 -0.41
N CYS A 121 6.40 19.46 0.73
CA CYS A 121 6.35 20.27 1.95
C CYS A 121 7.45 21.33 2.02
N ASN A 122 7.46 22.14 3.09
CA ASN A 122 8.42 23.24 3.28
C ASN A 122 9.87 22.78 3.42
N ASP A 123 10.12 21.51 3.75
CA ASP A 123 11.45 20.89 3.76
C ASP A 123 11.94 20.49 2.36
N GLY A 124 11.11 20.71 1.34
CA GLY A 124 11.40 20.36 -0.04
C GLY A 124 11.19 18.87 -0.37
N LEU A 125 10.66 18.07 0.56
CA LEU A 125 10.40 16.64 0.35
C LEU A 125 8.93 16.37 0.01
N LEU A 126 8.71 15.34 -0.76
CA LEU A 126 7.40 14.81 -1.14
C LEU A 126 6.98 13.67 -0.21
N LEU A 127 7.95 12.89 0.26
CA LEU A 127 7.72 11.68 1.03
C LEU A 127 8.28 11.80 2.45
N HIS A 128 7.48 11.45 3.44
CA HIS A 128 7.82 11.52 4.86
C HIS A 128 7.68 10.15 5.54
N GLY A 129 8.51 9.92 6.54
CA GLY A 129 8.46 8.69 7.33
C GLY A 129 9.02 7.44 6.64
N ALA A 130 8.73 6.28 7.23
CA ALA A 130 9.41 5.03 6.93
C ALA A 130 8.79 4.20 5.79
N SER A 131 7.63 4.62 5.25
CA SER A 131 6.91 3.94 4.17
C SER A 131 6.52 4.93 3.08
N PRO A 132 7.25 4.93 1.94
CA PRO A 132 7.04 5.89 0.86
C PRO A 132 5.68 5.72 0.17
N ASP A 133 5.16 4.51 0.07
CA ASP A 133 3.86 4.20 -0.49
C ASP A 133 2.72 4.78 0.36
N MET A 134 2.79 4.61 1.67
CA MET A 134 1.82 5.19 2.61
C MET A 134 1.92 6.71 2.62
N SER A 135 3.14 7.27 2.68
CA SER A 135 3.34 8.71 2.65
C SER A 135 2.75 9.34 1.38
N ALA A 136 3.05 8.77 0.20
CA ALA A 136 2.49 9.26 -1.06
C ALA A 136 0.96 9.19 -1.09
N SER A 137 0.38 8.08 -0.62
CA SER A 137 -1.08 7.90 -0.60
C SER A 137 -1.79 8.91 0.31
N VAL A 138 -1.24 9.17 1.50
CA VAL A 138 -1.77 10.18 2.42
C VAL A 138 -1.59 11.58 1.84
N GLY A 139 -0.39 11.93 1.36
CA GLY A 139 -0.11 13.24 0.77
C GLY A 139 -1.01 13.55 -0.42
N LEU A 140 -1.21 12.60 -1.32
CA LEU A 140 -2.13 12.75 -2.46
C LEU A 140 -3.59 12.89 -2.00
N SER A 141 -4.00 12.16 -0.97
CA SER A 141 -5.36 12.25 -0.44
C SER A 141 -5.66 13.62 0.19
N LEU A 142 -4.65 14.27 0.79
CA LEU A 142 -4.78 15.61 1.39
C LEU A 142 -5.03 16.72 0.34
N LEU A 143 -4.81 16.45 -0.95
CA LEU A 143 -5.16 17.41 -2.01
C LEU A 143 -6.68 17.63 -2.14
N GLY A 144 -7.48 16.70 -1.64
CA GLY A 144 -8.93 16.71 -1.81
C GLY A 144 -9.37 16.48 -3.26
N GLY A 145 -10.69 16.45 -3.48
CA GLY A 145 -11.26 16.21 -4.79
C GLY A 145 -11.44 14.72 -5.10
N LYS A 146 -11.40 14.39 -6.37
CA LYS A 146 -11.75 13.06 -6.88
C LYS A 146 -10.54 12.31 -7.42
N TYR A 147 -10.58 10.99 -7.34
CA TYR A 147 -9.65 10.09 -8.02
C TYR A 147 -10.38 8.87 -8.56
N HIS A 148 -9.72 8.10 -9.43
CA HIS A 148 -10.33 7.00 -10.11
C HIS A 148 -9.66 5.67 -9.78
N LEU A 149 -10.48 4.64 -9.62
CA LEU A 149 -10.05 3.26 -9.56
C LEU A 149 -10.40 2.56 -10.87
N LEU A 150 -9.44 1.83 -11.42
CA LEU A 150 -9.60 1.09 -12.68
C LEU A 150 -9.56 -0.41 -12.40
N ASP A 151 -10.60 -1.12 -12.78
CA ASP A 151 -10.65 -2.57 -12.68
C ASP A 151 -9.93 -3.24 -13.86
N PHE A 152 -8.64 -2.92 -13.99
CA PHE A 152 -7.73 -3.48 -14.99
C PHE A 152 -6.29 -3.50 -14.44
N PRO A 153 -5.58 -4.66 -14.47
CA PRO A 153 -4.28 -4.79 -13.86
C PRO A 153 -3.16 -4.33 -14.81
N PHE A 154 -2.89 -3.02 -14.87
CA PHE A 154 -1.81 -2.48 -15.69
C PHE A 154 -0.42 -2.51 -15.00
N THR A 155 -0.37 -2.89 -13.73
CA THR A 155 0.86 -3.16 -12.97
C THR A 155 0.80 -4.55 -12.35
N MET A 156 1.94 -5.14 -12.10
CA MET A 156 2.06 -6.46 -11.48
C MET A 156 3.14 -6.44 -10.42
N PRO A 157 2.73 -6.32 -9.13
CA PRO A 157 3.63 -6.48 -8.00
C PRO A 157 4.37 -7.82 -8.04
N GLY A 158 5.66 -7.78 -7.72
CA GLY A 158 6.52 -8.92 -7.53
C GLY A 158 6.66 -9.32 -6.07
N GLY A 159 6.89 -10.60 -5.81
CA GLY A 159 7.25 -11.11 -4.50
C GLY A 159 8.53 -11.92 -4.59
N GLY A 160 9.67 -11.32 -4.29
CA GLY A 160 10.97 -11.99 -4.18
C GLY A 160 11.19 -12.58 -2.78
N GLY A 161 12.05 -13.59 -2.65
CA GLY A 161 12.32 -14.22 -1.34
C GLY A 161 12.93 -13.26 -0.31
N ASN A 162 13.72 -12.29 -0.77
CA ASN A 162 14.38 -11.28 0.07
C ASN A 162 13.65 -9.93 0.09
N SER A 163 12.57 -9.78 -0.67
CA SER A 163 11.77 -8.56 -0.67
C SER A 163 10.99 -8.38 0.65
N ASN A 164 10.44 -7.19 0.88
CA ASN A 164 9.56 -6.93 2.03
C ASN A 164 8.34 -7.86 2.03
N SER A 165 7.78 -8.15 0.85
CA SER A 165 6.70 -9.11 0.66
C SER A 165 7.11 -10.52 1.08
N GLY A 166 8.32 -10.97 0.71
CA GLY A 166 8.88 -12.26 1.11
C GLY A 166 9.15 -12.35 2.60
N ARG A 167 9.71 -11.29 3.21
CA ARG A 167 9.93 -11.21 4.67
C ARG A 167 8.61 -11.27 5.44
N SER A 168 7.60 -10.55 4.98
CA SER A 168 6.24 -10.59 5.56
C SER A 168 5.61 -11.98 5.42
N ALA A 169 5.73 -12.62 4.26
CA ALA A 169 5.18 -13.96 4.00
C ALA A 169 5.81 -15.06 4.88
N THR A 170 7.05 -14.86 5.33
CA THR A 170 7.76 -15.76 6.26
C THR A 170 7.67 -15.35 7.72
N GLY A 171 6.97 -14.24 8.05
CA GLY A 171 6.82 -13.72 9.41
C GLY A 171 8.09 -13.08 9.99
N LYS A 172 9.05 -12.72 9.15
CA LYS A 172 10.33 -12.09 9.53
C LYS A 172 10.30 -10.55 9.48
N HIS A 173 9.16 -9.94 9.18
CA HIS A 173 9.00 -8.50 9.02
C HIS A 173 8.61 -7.84 10.36
N LYS A 174 9.40 -8.12 11.42
CA LYS A 174 9.32 -7.47 12.74
C LYS A 174 10.68 -7.46 13.44
N GLY A 175 10.95 -6.46 14.26
CA GLY A 175 12.20 -6.37 15.01
C GLY A 175 12.40 -5.00 15.68
N ASN A 176 13.61 -4.76 16.17
CA ASN A 176 13.99 -3.44 16.68
C ASN A 176 14.22 -2.48 15.50
N LEU A 177 13.86 -1.21 15.66
CA LEU A 177 14.07 -0.19 14.63
C LEU A 177 15.54 -0.06 14.20
N LYS A 178 16.46 -0.19 15.15
CA LYS A 178 17.92 -0.01 14.89
C LYS A 178 18.53 -1.14 14.05
N ASP A 179 17.91 -2.31 14.09
CA ASP A 179 18.46 -3.53 13.48
C ASP A 179 17.87 -3.79 12.10
N ASP A 180 16.83 -3.04 11.69
CA ASP A 180 16.19 -3.27 10.40
C ASP A 180 16.97 -2.63 9.24
N PRO A 181 17.38 -3.43 8.23
CA PRO A 181 18.14 -2.94 7.08
C PRO A 181 17.44 -1.83 6.28
N HIS A 182 16.10 -1.79 6.29
CA HIS A 182 15.34 -0.76 5.58
C HIS A 182 15.34 0.58 6.30
N LEU A 183 15.54 0.57 7.63
CA LEU A 183 15.63 1.78 8.44
C LEU A 183 17.06 2.25 8.67
N THR A 184 18.06 1.37 8.51
CA THR A 184 19.48 1.69 8.68
C THR A 184 19.94 2.93 7.89
N PRO A 185 19.46 3.19 6.64
CA PRO A 185 19.82 4.42 5.91
C PRO A 185 19.25 5.70 6.54
N PHE A 186 18.23 5.61 7.39
CA PHE A 186 17.63 6.75 8.08
C PHE A 186 18.36 7.05 9.39
N LYS A 187 19.61 7.52 9.29
CA LYS A 187 20.43 7.85 10.48
C LYS A 187 19.75 8.83 11.46
N ASN A 188 18.79 9.62 10.97
CA ASN A 188 18.07 10.66 11.72
C ASN A 188 16.54 10.52 11.57
N LEU A 189 16.01 9.30 11.46
CA LEU A 189 14.57 9.10 11.42
C LEU A 189 13.96 9.59 12.73
N ASN A 190 13.19 10.67 12.66
CA ASN A 190 12.36 11.10 13.78
C ASN A 190 11.30 10.04 14.02
N TRP A 191 11.30 9.41 15.20
CA TRP A 191 10.27 8.44 15.56
C TRP A 191 9.43 9.00 16.69
N PRO A 192 8.18 9.42 16.41
CA PRO A 192 7.31 10.04 17.41
C PRO A 192 7.07 9.12 18.60
N GLU A 193 7.10 9.67 19.80
CA GLU A 193 6.84 8.90 21.03
C GLU A 193 5.43 8.28 21.06
N SER A 194 4.48 8.81 20.30
CA SER A 194 3.12 8.29 20.14
C SER A 194 3.04 7.04 19.24
N ILE A 195 4.08 6.73 18.48
CA ILE A 195 4.16 5.50 17.67
C ILE A 195 4.98 4.45 18.42
N PRO A 196 4.50 3.20 18.61
CA PRO A 196 5.27 2.16 19.30
C PRO A 196 6.65 1.95 18.68
N ASN A 197 7.70 1.93 19.53
CA ASN A 197 9.10 1.95 19.09
C ASN A 197 9.61 0.55 18.77
N PHE A 198 9.09 -0.05 17.70
CA PHE A 198 9.58 -1.29 17.10
C PHE A 198 9.20 -1.34 15.62
N PHE A 199 9.88 -2.18 14.86
CA PHE A 199 9.62 -2.37 13.44
C PHE A 199 8.54 -3.42 13.22
N SER A 200 7.45 -3.04 12.58
CA SER A 200 6.41 -3.93 12.03
C SER A 200 5.69 -3.20 10.89
N VAL A 201 4.85 -3.90 10.15
CA VAL A 201 4.01 -3.26 9.12
C VAL A 201 3.14 -2.17 9.75
N GLU A 202 2.51 -2.47 10.89
CA GLU A 202 1.60 -1.56 11.56
C GLU A 202 2.29 -0.26 12.01
N THR A 203 3.46 -0.39 12.62
CA THR A 203 4.19 0.77 13.13
C THR A 203 4.81 1.60 12.02
N VAL A 204 5.36 0.98 10.97
CA VAL A 204 5.98 1.66 9.81
C VAL A 204 4.93 2.42 9.00
N TRP A 205 3.77 1.82 8.75
CA TRP A 205 2.67 2.49 8.06
C TRP A 205 2.06 3.61 8.90
N GLY A 206 1.80 3.35 10.19
CA GLY A 206 1.32 4.36 11.11
C GLY A 206 2.28 5.55 11.24
N HIS A 207 3.59 5.27 11.32
CA HIS A 207 4.63 6.29 11.34
C HIS A 207 4.62 7.16 10.08
N ALA A 208 4.64 6.55 8.89
CA ALA A 208 4.66 7.29 7.64
C ALA A 208 3.39 8.15 7.44
N ALA A 209 2.22 7.60 7.80
CA ALA A 209 0.98 8.36 7.75
C ALA A 209 1.01 9.55 8.71
N TRP A 210 1.41 9.33 9.97
CA TRP A 210 1.47 10.39 10.97
C TRP A 210 2.49 11.49 10.60
N GLU A 211 3.71 11.14 10.19
CA GLU A 211 4.71 12.11 9.74
C GLU A 211 4.21 12.92 8.55
N THR A 212 3.55 12.30 7.58
CA THR A 212 2.95 13.02 6.44
C THR A 212 1.88 14.02 6.91
N LEU A 213 1.00 13.60 7.84
CA LEU A 213 -0.01 14.51 8.42
C LEU A 213 0.64 15.69 9.16
N VAL A 214 1.70 15.47 9.92
CA VAL A 214 2.46 16.51 10.64
C VAL A 214 3.02 17.53 9.66
N TRP A 215 3.71 17.09 8.62
CA TRP A 215 4.32 17.97 7.63
C TRP A 215 3.28 18.76 6.82
N HIS A 216 2.11 18.19 6.58
CA HIS A 216 0.98 18.89 5.94
C HIS A 216 0.08 19.67 6.92
N SER A 217 0.45 19.76 8.21
CA SER A 217 -0.33 20.44 9.25
C SER A 217 -1.79 19.95 9.38
N SER A 218 -2.02 18.65 9.11
CA SER A 218 -3.34 18.01 9.13
C SER A 218 -3.40 16.92 10.21
N LEU A 219 -3.41 17.34 11.49
CA LEU A 219 -3.21 16.44 12.64
C LEU A 219 -4.48 15.74 13.16
N THR A 220 -5.61 15.86 12.48
CA THR A 220 -6.88 15.31 12.96
C THR A 220 -7.24 13.98 12.32
N GLY A 221 -7.93 13.12 13.07
CA GLY A 221 -8.58 11.91 12.57
C GLY A 221 -7.71 10.62 12.57
N PHE A 222 -6.41 10.69 12.88
CA PHE A 222 -5.58 9.48 12.97
C PHE A 222 -5.94 8.65 14.21
N ASN A 223 -6.40 7.42 14.00
CA ASN A 223 -6.87 6.54 15.08
C ASN A 223 -5.71 5.82 15.79
N PHE A 224 -5.09 6.47 16.76
CA PHE A 224 -4.06 5.88 17.62
C PHE A 224 -4.58 4.67 18.41
N ALA A 225 -5.86 4.69 18.85
CA ALA A 225 -6.43 3.55 19.58
C ALA A 225 -6.42 2.28 18.72
N ARG A 226 -6.73 2.40 17.42
CA ARG A 226 -6.65 1.32 16.44
C ARG A 226 -5.20 0.84 16.28
N LEU A 227 -4.24 1.74 16.16
CA LEU A 227 -2.81 1.38 16.06
C LEU A 227 -2.35 0.58 17.28
N TYR A 228 -2.68 1.04 18.49
CA TYR A 228 -2.29 0.33 19.71
C TYR A 228 -2.99 -1.02 19.84
N ALA A 229 -4.28 -1.12 19.50
CA ALA A 229 -5.00 -2.38 19.49
C ALA A 229 -4.37 -3.41 18.54
N LEU A 230 -3.97 -2.99 17.35
CA LEU A 230 -3.28 -3.84 16.39
C LEU A 230 -1.92 -4.30 16.90
N CYS A 231 -1.11 -3.38 17.47
CA CYS A 231 0.18 -3.72 18.05
C CYS A 231 0.04 -4.68 19.22
N LEU A 232 -0.90 -4.45 20.14
CA LEU A 232 -1.16 -5.35 21.28
C LEU A 232 -1.59 -6.76 20.83
N PHE A 233 -2.39 -6.85 19.75
CA PHE A 233 -2.90 -8.11 19.26
C PHE A 233 -1.89 -8.90 18.43
N HIS A 234 -1.21 -8.23 17.47
CA HIS A 234 -0.29 -8.91 16.55
C HIS A 234 1.14 -9.03 17.07
N HIS A 235 1.53 -8.15 18.00
CA HIS A 235 2.90 -8.04 18.52
C HIS A 235 2.95 -8.00 20.05
N PRO A 236 2.44 -9.03 20.75
CA PRO A 236 2.46 -9.07 22.23
C PRO A 236 3.88 -9.02 22.80
N ASP A 237 4.89 -9.42 22.03
CA ASP A 237 6.31 -9.33 22.40
C ASP A 237 6.74 -7.86 22.64
N TYR A 238 6.05 -6.87 22.04
CA TYR A 238 6.31 -5.42 22.15
C TYR A 238 5.23 -4.69 22.96
N PHE A 239 4.67 -5.39 23.94
CA PHE A 239 3.64 -4.82 24.82
C PHE A 239 4.11 -3.55 25.54
N GLN A 240 5.35 -3.55 26.06
CA GLN A 240 5.89 -2.43 26.83
C GLN A 240 6.06 -1.18 25.96
N GLU A 241 6.57 -1.34 24.74
CA GLU A 241 6.74 -0.28 23.75
C GLU A 241 5.37 0.32 23.38
N THR A 242 4.37 -0.52 23.18
CA THR A 242 3.01 -0.09 22.85
C THR A 242 2.38 0.69 24.02
N ILE A 243 2.51 0.21 25.27
CA ILE A 243 2.00 0.93 26.45
C ILE A 243 2.74 2.24 26.68
N LYS A 244 4.06 2.30 26.42
CA LYS A 244 4.84 3.52 26.52
C LYS A 244 4.35 4.57 25.51
N ALA A 245 4.16 4.16 24.24
CA ALA A 245 3.64 5.05 23.19
C ALA A 245 2.24 5.55 23.51
N TRP A 246 1.35 4.68 23.98
CA TRP A 246 0.00 5.07 24.39
C TRP A 246 0.01 6.09 25.54
N ARG A 247 0.87 5.92 26.56
CA ARG A 247 1.01 6.90 27.65
C ARG A 247 1.55 8.22 27.16
N SER A 248 2.46 8.23 26.18
CA SER A 248 2.97 9.45 25.57
C SER A 248 1.90 10.17 24.75
N ALA A 249 1.11 9.44 23.96
CA ALA A 249 0.01 10.02 23.18
C ALA A 249 -1.01 10.76 24.04
N LYS A 250 -1.32 10.25 25.25
CA LYS A 250 -2.20 10.94 26.20
C LYS A 250 -1.71 12.33 26.62
N LYS A 251 -0.42 12.59 26.54
CA LYS A 251 0.18 13.86 26.96
C LYS A 251 0.37 14.85 25.81
N ASN A 252 0.65 14.35 24.60
CA ASN A 252 1.25 15.13 23.53
C ASN A 252 0.43 15.17 22.24
N THR A 253 -0.67 14.44 22.13
CA THR A 253 -1.54 14.46 20.93
C THR A 253 -2.73 15.38 21.09
N VAL A 254 -3.22 15.87 19.96
CA VAL A 254 -4.43 16.73 19.89
C VAL A 254 -5.66 16.02 20.47
N GLU A 255 -5.67 14.68 20.45
CA GLU A 255 -6.75 13.85 20.98
C GLU A 255 -6.20 12.86 22.01
N SER A 256 -6.70 12.91 23.23
CA SER A 256 -6.33 11.94 24.27
C SER A 256 -6.95 10.57 23.97
N VAL A 257 -6.12 9.52 23.90
CA VAL A 257 -6.60 8.14 23.67
C VAL A 257 -7.06 7.53 24.97
N ALA A 258 -8.38 7.36 25.17
CA ALA A 258 -8.94 6.73 26.35
C ALA A 258 -8.75 5.21 26.33
N ALA A 259 -8.71 4.57 27.52
CA ALA A 259 -8.59 3.12 27.62
C ALA A 259 -9.77 2.38 26.97
N LEU A 260 -10.97 2.95 27.09
CA LEU A 260 -12.18 2.39 26.49
C LEU A 260 -12.09 2.33 24.96
N ASP A 261 -11.45 3.34 24.31
CA ASP A 261 -11.28 3.36 22.87
C ASP A 261 -10.34 2.23 22.42
N VAL A 262 -9.23 2.03 23.14
CA VAL A 262 -8.30 0.92 22.82
C VAL A 262 -8.98 -0.44 23.02
N ILE A 263 -9.78 -0.62 24.07
CA ILE A 263 -10.53 -1.87 24.30
C ILE A 263 -11.55 -2.11 23.19
N LYS A 264 -12.30 -1.08 22.79
CA LYS A 264 -13.27 -1.13 21.68
C LYS A 264 -12.57 -1.54 20.37
N GLU A 265 -11.44 -0.91 20.06
CA GLU A 265 -10.67 -1.21 18.88
C GLU A 265 -10.05 -2.62 18.92
N LEU A 266 -9.58 -3.06 20.08
CA LEU A 266 -9.07 -4.43 20.27
C LEU A 266 -10.17 -5.47 20.01
N THR A 267 -11.37 -5.25 20.51
CA THR A 267 -12.53 -6.12 20.25
C THR A 267 -12.85 -6.17 18.75
N PHE A 268 -12.78 -5.05 18.06
CA PHE A 268 -12.96 -5.00 16.61
C PHE A 268 -11.86 -5.76 15.86
N VAL A 269 -10.58 -5.59 16.22
CA VAL A 269 -9.45 -6.31 15.61
C VAL A 269 -9.61 -7.81 15.78
N ILE A 270 -9.94 -8.28 17.00
CA ILE A 270 -10.19 -9.69 17.30
C ILE A 270 -11.34 -10.23 16.45
N SER A 271 -12.47 -9.51 16.37
CA SER A 271 -13.63 -9.95 15.59
C SER A 271 -13.30 -10.08 14.09
N ARG A 272 -12.56 -9.11 13.52
CA ARG A 272 -12.10 -9.15 12.13
C ARG A 272 -11.16 -10.33 11.87
N PHE A 273 -10.23 -10.59 12.80
CA PHE A 273 -9.34 -11.73 12.73
C PHE A 273 -10.11 -13.06 12.73
N MET A 274 -11.08 -13.21 13.63
CA MET A 274 -11.91 -14.41 13.70
C MET A 274 -12.73 -14.62 12.43
N MET A 275 -13.33 -13.55 11.87
CA MET A 275 -14.04 -13.62 10.60
C MET A 275 -13.11 -14.01 9.43
N ALA A 276 -11.90 -13.48 9.38
CA ALA A 276 -10.91 -13.84 8.36
C ALA A 276 -10.50 -15.32 8.47
N LYS A 277 -10.30 -15.82 9.68
CA LYS A 277 -10.04 -17.24 9.93
C LYS A 277 -11.20 -18.13 9.48
N PHE A 278 -12.43 -17.74 9.81
CA PHE A 278 -13.62 -18.48 9.39
C PHE A 278 -13.76 -18.53 7.86
N LYS A 279 -13.60 -17.40 7.18
CA LYS A 279 -13.59 -17.35 5.69
C LYS A 279 -12.52 -18.28 5.10
N ARG A 280 -11.33 -18.34 5.72
CA ARG A 280 -10.24 -19.18 5.25
C ARG A 280 -10.52 -20.69 5.43
N ILE A 281 -11.31 -21.06 6.44
CA ILE A 281 -11.77 -22.44 6.61
C ILE A 281 -12.74 -22.82 5.50
N LEU A 282 -13.62 -21.90 5.10
CA LEU A 282 -14.56 -22.11 4.02
C LEU A 282 -13.90 -22.13 2.62
N HIS A 283 -12.78 -21.42 2.45
CA HIS A 283 -12.01 -21.32 1.21
C HIS A 283 -10.52 -21.64 1.42
N PRO A 284 -10.16 -22.91 1.59
CA PRO A 284 -8.80 -23.30 2.01
C PRO A 284 -7.72 -23.18 0.93
N GLY A 285 -8.07 -22.79 -0.29
CA GLY A 285 -7.13 -22.70 -1.42
C GLY A 285 -6.05 -21.63 -1.24
N PRO A 286 -4.80 -21.86 -1.70
CA PRO A 286 -3.70 -20.91 -1.59
C PRO A 286 -3.90 -19.63 -2.43
N SER A 287 -4.66 -19.69 -3.52
CA SER A 287 -4.88 -18.59 -4.47
C SER A 287 -5.90 -17.55 -4.00
N ASN A 288 -6.65 -17.82 -2.93
CA ASN A 288 -7.69 -16.93 -2.40
C ASN A 288 -8.65 -16.36 -3.48
N GLY A 289 -9.01 -17.20 -4.47
CA GLY A 289 -9.89 -16.83 -5.57
C GLY A 289 -9.19 -16.25 -6.82
N ALA A 290 -7.89 -16.03 -6.80
CA ALA A 290 -7.15 -15.61 -7.98
C ALA A 290 -6.80 -16.80 -8.88
N TYR A 291 -6.71 -16.55 -10.19
CA TYR A 291 -6.34 -17.57 -11.19
C TYR A 291 -4.84 -17.56 -11.43
N VAL A 292 -4.26 -18.74 -11.63
CA VAL A 292 -2.88 -18.89 -12.11
C VAL A 292 -2.89 -18.85 -13.64
N ILE A 293 -2.31 -17.81 -14.23
CA ILE A 293 -2.23 -17.67 -15.71
C ILE A 293 -0.94 -18.23 -16.30
N GLY A 294 -0.02 -18.69 -15.47
CA GLY A 294 1.21 -19.32 -15.91
C GLY A 294 2.31 -19.30 -14.85
N THR A 295 3.48 -19.78 -15.27
CA THR A 295 4.72 -19.74 -14.48
C THR A 295 5.81 -19.02 -15.26
N ALA A 296 6.72 -18.35 -14.56
CA ALA A 296 7.85 -17.64 -15.14
C ALA A 296 9.08 -17.80 -14.24
N ASN A 297 10.27 -17.77 -14.84
CA ASN A 297 11.53 -17.80 -14.12
C ASN A 297 12.10 -16.43 -13.86
N ASP A 298 11.58 -15.42 -14.55
CA ASP A 298 11.97 -14.00 -14.43
C ASP A 298 10.79 -13.07 -14.69
N VAL A 299 10.99 -11.80 -14.37
CA VAL A 299 9.98 -10.76 -14.47
C VAL A 299 9.61 -10.43 -15.94
N PHE A 300 10.55 -10.57 -16.87
CA PHE A 300 10.29 -10.29 -18.28
C PHE A 300 9.31 -11.32 -18.87
N LEU A 301 9.54 -12.61 -18.60
CA LEU A 301 8.63 -13.67 -19.03
C LEU A 301 7.27 -13.55 -18.32
N ALA A 302 7.27 -13.14 -17.03
CA ALA A 302 6.05 -12.89 -16.28
C ALA A 302 5.23 -11.77 -16.92
N ARG A 303 5.86 -10.64 -17.28
CA ARG A 303 5.21 -9.52 -18.00
C ARG A 303 4.63 -9.99 -19.33
N LYS A 304 5.40 -10.70 -20.14
CA LYS A 304 4.94 -11.21 -21.44
C LYS A 304 3.66 -12.05 -21.29
N LYS A 305 3.62 -12.95 -20.31
CA LYS A 305 2.42 -13.77 -20.05
C LYS A 305 1.24 -12.95 -19.56
N LEU A 306 1.47 -11.91 -18.78
CA LEU A 306 0.43 -10.97 -18.40
C LEU A 306 -0.11 -10.25 -19.65
N ASP A 307 0.76 -9.70 -20.50
CA ASP A 307 0.37 -8.98 -21.71
C ASP A 307 -0.42 -9.88 -22.67
N ASP A 308 0.02 -11.13 -22.90
CA ASP A 308 -0.69 -12.12 -23.72
C ASP A 308 -2.10 -12.43 -23.16
N TYR A 309 -2.25 -12.46 -21.82
CA TYR A 309 -3.54 -12.65 -21.17
C TYR A 309 -4.44 -11.44 -21.35
N LEU A 310 -3.91 -10.23 -21.12
CA LEU A 310 -4.64 -8.97 -21.24
C LEU A 310 -5.07 -8.72 -22.68
N GLN A 311 -4.25 -9.04 -23.68
CA GLN A 311 -4.57 -8.92 -25.09
C GLN A 311 -5.86 -9.65 -25.45
N LYS A 312 -6.05 -10.88 -24.97
CA LYS A 312 -7.27 -11.67 -25.22
C LYS A 312 -8.51 -11.01 -24.65
N ARG A 313 -8.38 -10.28 -23.54
CA ARG A 313 -9.49 -9.54 -22.93
C ARG A 313 -9.76 -8.24 -23.68
N LEU A 314 -8.71 -7.49 -24.01
CA LEU A 314 -8.81 -6.21 -24.73
C LEU A 314 -9.32 -6.37 -26.17
N THR A 315 -9.14 -7.54 -26.81
CA THR A 315 -9.79 -7.85 -28.09
C THR A 315 -11.31 -7.77 -28.01
N LYS A 316 -11.89 -8.06 -26.85
CA LYS A 316 -13.36 -7.99 -26.63
C LYS A 316 -13.81 -6.64 -26.11
N GLN A 317 -12.96 -5.95 -25.36
CA GLN A 317 -13.24 -4.65 -24.72
C GLN A 317 -12.00 -3.75 -24.80
N PRO A 318 -11.77 -3.09 -25.93
CA PRO A 318 -10.58 -2.24 -26.11
C PRO A 318 -10.60 -1.02 -25.18
N ILE A 319 -9.43 -0.51 -24.83
CA ILE A 319 -9.26 0.63 -23.92
C ILE A 319 -10.03 1.87 -24.42
N SER A 320 -10.12 2.05 -25.74
CA SER A 320 -10.89 3.13 -26.36
C SER A 320 -12.41 3.06 -26.10
N SER A 321 -12.93 1.91 -25.67
CA SER A 321 -14.34 1.72 -25.34
C SER A 321 -14.69 1.92 -23.86
N TRP A 322 -13.69 2.21 -23.03
CA TRP A 322 -13.93 2.42 -21.60
C TRP A 322 -14.66 3.74 -21.36
N VAL A 323 -15.56 3.73 -20.40
CA VAL A 323 -16.45 4.86 -20.09
C VAL A 323 -16.23 5.28 -18.63
N LEU A 324 -16.18 6.58 -18.40
CA LEU A 324 -16.17 7.13 -17.05
C LEU A 324 -17.55 6.96 -16.41
N PRO A 325 -17.62 6.84 -15.08
CA PRO A 325 -18.90 6.90 -14.36
C PRO A 325 -19.57 8.27 -14.62
N GLU A 326 -20.91 8.27 -14.72
CA GLU A 326 -21.75 9.47 -14.86
C GLU A 326 -21.70 10.38 -13.63
#